data_9541c423a58c54c1f1294d973c445964
#
_entry.id   9541c423a58c54c1f1294d973c445964
#
_cell.length_a   1.000
_cell.length_b   1.000
_cell.length_c   1.000
_cell.angle_alpha   90.00
_cell.angle_beta   90.00
_cell.angle_gamma   90.00
#
_symmetry.space_group_name_H-M   'P 1'
#
loop_
_entity.id
_entity.type
_entity.pdbx_description
1 polymer ?
#
loop_
_entity_poly.entity_id
_entity_poly.type
_entity_poly.pdbx_seq_one_letter_code
_entity_poly.pdbx_strand_id
1 'polypeptide(L)'
;MSIVTFWNADREQSGVSISTVAVATKMAIERNLKVLIVSAAYNDSTIKNCFWKENAVRKQIMADRSSSIAIENGVEGLSRLIASNKIEPENITDYTHVIFKDTLEVLDGYMENPTKTKEENLRDYKTISAVYPAILNVANQYYDMVLVDLSRELDEGVRNEILKMATINLYIAGQKLRSLDYY
;
A
#
# COMPACT_ATOMS: atom_id res chain seq x y z
N MET A 1 -8.06 12.68 11.96
CA MET A 1 -7.20 11.83 11.15
C MET A 1 -7.42 10.40 11.59
N SER A 2 -7.56 9.47 10.66
CA SER A 2 -7.93 8.08 10.99
C SER A 2 -7.21 7.09 10.08
N ILE A 3 -6.71 6.03 10.69
CA ILE A 3 -6.14 4.88 9.99
C ILE A 3 -7.20 3.78 9.99
N VAL A 4 -7.52 3.25 8.82
CA VAL A 4 -8.46 2.15 8.63
C VAL A 4 -7.75 1.01 7.93
N THR A 5 -7.74 -0.16 8.53
CA THR A 5 -7.12 -1.34 7.93
C THR A 5 -8.16 -2.26 7.30
N PHE A 6 -7.80 -2.82 6.17
CA PHE A 6 -8.53 -3.90 5.51
C PHE A 6 -7.64 -5.12 5.48
N TRP A 7 -8.09 -6.23 6.02
CA TRP A 7 -7.26 -7.42 6.11
C TRP A 7 -8.08 -8.71 6.09
N ASN A 8 -7.39 -9.78 5.86
CA ASN A 8 -7.96 -11.11 5.98
C ASN A 8 -6.86 -12.12 6.33
N ALA A 9 -7.23 -13.18 7.02
CA ALA A 9 -6.34 -14.27 7.39
C ALA A 9 -6.48 -15.48 6.44
N ASP A 10 -7.50 -15.52 5.60
CA ASP A 10 -7.77 -16.61 4.68
C ASP A 10 -6.76 -16.63 3.51
N ARG A 11 -6.49 -17.82 2.99
CA ARG A 11 -5.63 -18.02 1.82
C ARG A 11 -6.33 -17.70 0.49
N GLU A 12 -7.64 -17.54 0.50
CA GLU A 12 -8.43 -17.24 -0.68
C GLU A 12 -8.55 -15.73 -0.92
N GLN A 13 -8.80 -15.35 -2.17
CA GLN A 13 -9.05 -13.96 -2.53
C GLN A 13 -10.41 -13.54 -1.95
N SER A 14 -10.39 -12.69 -0.93
CA SER A 14 -11.59 -12.21 -0.24
C SER A 14 -12.05 -10.82 -0.68
N GLY A 15 -11.31 -10.18 -1.59
CA GLY A 15 -11.63 -8.85 -2.08
C GLY A 15 -11.15 -7.70 -1.18
N VAL A 16 -10.12 -7.92 -0.36
CA VAL A 16 -9.52 -6.89 0.53
C VAL A 16 -9.16 -5.64 -0.26
N SER A 17 -8.32 -5.77 -1.28
CA SER A 17 -7.84 -4.64 -2.11
C SER A 17 -8.99 -3.92 -2.81
N ILE A 18 -9.98 -4.65 -3.35
CA ILE A 18 -11.15 -4.06 -4.00
C ILE A 18 -12.00 -3.29 -2.99
N SER A 19 -12.20 -3.83 -1.78
CA SER A 19 -12.92 -3.14 -0.70
C SER A 19 -12.22 -1.86 -0.26
N THR A 20 -10.89 -1.92 -0.13
CA THR A 20 -10.06 -0.75 0.18
C THR A 20 -10.23 0.36 -0.86
N VAL A 21 -10.13 0.00 -2.15
CA VAL A 21 -10.31 0.93 -3.28
C VAL A 21 -11.71 1.53 -3.30
N ALA A 22 -12.75 0.71 -3.11
CA ALA A 22 -14.15 1.17 -3.13
C ALA A 22 -14.43 2.18 -2.01
N VAL A 23 -13.97 1.91 -0.79
CA VAL A 23 -14.14 2.82 0.34
C VAL A 23 -13.33 4.10 0.15
N ALA A 24 -12.06 3.99 -0.28
CA ALA A 24 -11.21 5.15 -0.54
C ALA A 24 -11.82 6.10 -1.56
N THR A 25 -12.26 5.55 -2.70
CA THR A 25 -12.90 6.31 -3.78
C THR A 25 -14.17 7.01 -3.29
N LYS A 26 -15.01 6.30 -2.53
CA LYS A 26 -16.23 6.87 -1.96
C LYS A 26 -15.93 8.03 -1.00
N MET A 27 -14.96 7.86 -0.10
CA MET A 27 -14.59 8.91 0.85
C MET A 27 -13.99 10.14 0.15
N ALA A 28 -13.13 9.93 -0.85
CA ALA A 28 -12.55 11.02 -1.63
C ALA A 28 -13.61 11.81 -2.41
N ILE A 29 -14.56 11.13 -3.09
CA ILE A 29 -15.53 11.79 -3.96
C ILE A 29 -16.70 12.40 -3.15
N GLU A 30 -17.30 11.62 -2.23
CA GLU A 30 -18.52 12.05 -1.54
C GLU A 30 -18.25 12.95 -0.33
N ARG A 31 -17.11 12.76 0.32
CA ARG A 31 -16.75 13.51 1.54
C ARG A 31 -15.67 14.55 1.31
N ASN A 32 -15.09 14.59 0.11
CA ASN A 32 -13.98 15.49 -0.24
C ASN A 32 -12.80 15.40 0.75
N LEU A 33 -12.55 14.20 1.29
CA LEU A 33 -11.43 13.95 2.18
C LEU A 33 -10.15 13.74 1.38
N LYS A 34 -9.03 14.15 1.95
CA LYS A 34 -7.71 13.81 1.46
C LYS A 34 -7.35 12.40 1.94
N VAL A 35 -7.42 11.43 1.04
CA VAL A 35 -7.30 10.01 1.33
C VAL A 35 -6.02 9.45 0.74
N LEU A 36 -5.28 8.67 1.53
CA LEU A 36 -4.18 7.85 1.06
C LEU A 36 -4.55 6.38 1.14
N ILE A 37 -4.35 5.62 0.05
CA ILE A 37 -4.31 4.17 0.09
C ILE A 37 -2.85 3.74 0.23
N VAL A 38 -2.56 2.90 1.23
CA VAL A 38 -1.25 2.27 1.41
C VAL A 38 -1.39 0.79 1.10
N SER A 39 -0.71 0.33 0.06
CA SER A 39 -0.60 -1.11 -0.24
C SER A 39 0.54 -1.72 0.58
N ALA A 40 0.21 -2.57 1.54
CA ALA A 40 1.21 -3.35 2.28
C ALA A 40 1.33 -4.78 1.72
N ALA A 41 1.18 -4.92 0.40
CA ALA A 41 1.22 -6.20 -0.30
C ALA A 41 2.60 -6.47 -0.90
N TYR A 42 2.89 -7.77 -1.05
CA TYR A 42 4.06 -8.26 -1.77
C TYR A 42 3.70 -8.55 -3.22
N ASN A 43 4.35 -7.86 -4.14
CA ASN A 43 4.23 -8.08 -5.60
C ASN A 43 2.77 -8.10 -6.10
N ASP A 44 1.94 -7.22 -5.57
CA ASP A 44 0.52 -7.12 -5.95
C ASP A 44 0.21 -5.75 -6.57
N SER A 45 -0.30 -5.80 -7.79
CA SER A 45 -0.72 -4.62 -8.55
C SER A 45 -2.24 -4.41 -8.57
N THR A 46 -3.00 -5.14 -7.73
CA THR A 46 -4.47 -5.11 -7.75
C THR A 46 -5.02 -3.70 -7.56
N ILE A 47 -4.53 -2.96 -6.57
CA ILE A 47 -4.96 -1.57 -6.32
C ILE A 47 -4.69 -0.71 -7.54
N LYS A 48 -3.49 -0.79 -8.09
CA LYS A 48 -3.09 -0.06 -9.29
C LYS A 48 -3.99 -0.37 -10.47
N ASN A 49 -4.29 -1.64 -10.69
CA ASN A 49 -5.14 -2.10 -11.81
C ASN A 49 -6.61 -1.67 -11.67
N CYS A 50 -7.08 -1.31 -10.47
CA CYS A 50 -8.41 -0.75 -10.28
C CYS A 50 -8.55 0.67 -10.84
N PHE A 51 -7.47 1.44 -10.90
CA PHE A 51 -7.51 2.83 -11.32
C PHE A 51 -7.05 3.05 -12.76
N TRP A 52 -6.10 2.25 -13.25
CA TRP A 52 -5.63 2.35 -14.64
C TRP A 52 -5.15 1.02 -15.19
N LYS A 53 -5.41 0.82 -16.47
CA LYS A 53 -4.80 -0.30 -17.20
C LYS A 53 -3.38 0.08 -17.61
N GLU A 54 -2.41 -0.72 -17.23
CA GLU A 54 -1.06 -0.61 -17.77
C GLU A 54 -1.09 -0.82 -19.29
N ASN A 55 -0.77 0.23 -20.04
CA ASN A 55 -0.64 0.11 -21.47
C ASN A 55 0.74 -0.52 -21.76
N ALA A 56 0.78 -1.71 -22.33
CA ALA A 56 2.01 -2.46 -22.62
C ALA A 56 3.05 -1.63 -23.39
N VAL A 57 2.59 -0.74 -24.27
CA VAL A 57 3.44 0.18 -25.05
C VAL A 57 4.09 1.22 -24.13
N ARG A 58 3.37 1.73 -23.12
CA ARG A 58 3.90 2.70 -22.15
C ARG A 58 4.93 2.07 -21.22
N LYS A 59 4.73 0.79 -20.86
CA LYS A 59 5.67 0.01 -20.06
C LYS A 59 7.00 -0.18 -20.79
N GLN A 60 6.95 -0.45 -22.10
CA GLN A 60 8.13 -0.61 -22.94
C GLN A 60 8.89 0.71 -23.10
N ILE A 61 8.21 1.83 -23.35
CA ILE A 61 8.82 3.17 -23.47
C ILE A 61 9.43 3.63 -22.13
N MET A 62 8.83 3.28 -21.01
CA MET A 62 9.39 3.60 -19.69
C MET A 62 10.57 2.70 -19.33
N ALA A 63 10.56 1.42 -19.68
CA ALA A 63 11.68 0.50 -19.49
C ALA A 63 12.92 0.98 -20.27
N ASP A 64 12.74 1.45 -21.50
CA ASP A 64 13.84 1.99 -22.34
C ASP A 64 14.39 3.32 -21.81
N ARG A 65 13.59 4.11 -21.09
CA ARG A 65 14.01 5.39 -20.49
C ARG A 65 14.58 5.26 -19.07
N SER A 66 14.27 4.18 -18.37
CA SER A 66 14.64 4.00 -16.95
C SER A 66 16.04 3.45 -16.72
N SER A 67 16.87 3.34 -17.76
CA SER A 67 18.26 2.89 -17.60
C SER A 67 19.19 3.89 -16.89
N SER A 68 18.73 5.09 -16.51
CA SER A 68 19.62 6.07 -15.89
C SER A 68 19.14 6.76 -14.61
N ILE A 69 17.85 6.75 -14.27
CA ILE A 69 17.35 7.25 -12.96
C ILE A 69 16.08 6.48 -12.64
N ALA A 70 16.20 5.34 -11.98
CA ALA A 70 15.07 4.75 -11.28
C ALA A 70 14.75 5.67 -10.11
N ILE A 71 13.81 6.60 -10.28
CA ILE A 71 13.16 7.24 -9.14
C ILE A 71 12.41 6.10 -8.47
N GLU A 72 12.94 5.63 -7.35
CA GLU A 72 12.30 4.61 -6.55
C GLU A 72 11.04 5.22 -5.94
N ASN A 73 9.93 4.98 -6.61
CA ASN A 73 8.61 5.39 -6.16
C ASN A 73 8.05 4.37 -5.14
N GLY A 74 7.01 4.76 -4.42
CA GLY A 74 6.32 3.87 -3.50
C GLY A 74 7.08 3.65 -2.18
N VAL A 75 6.81 2.50 -1.57
CA VAL A 75 7.33 2.17 -0.23
C VAL A 75 8.85 2.07 -0.18
N GLU A 76 9.51 1.68 -1.27
CA GLU A 76 10.98 1.57 -1.32
C GLU A 76 11.67 2.93 -1.17
N GLY A 77 11.19 3.93 -1.89
CA GLY A 77 11.71 5.30 -1.78
C GLY A 77 11.49 5.89 -0.38
N LEU A 78 10.29 5.72 0.18
CA LEU A 78 9.98 6.17 1.52
C LEU A 78 10.81 5.45 2.59
N SER A 79 11.11 4.16 2.43
CA SER A 79 11.92 3.41 3.39
C SER A 79 13.32 4.01 3.57
N ARG A 80 13.91 4.51 2.51
CA ARG A 80 15.22 5.20 2.55
C ARG A 80 15.15 6.57 3.24
N LEU A 81 14.07 7.32 3.01
CA LEU A 81 13.86 8.59 3.70
C LEU A 81 13.69 8.37 5.21
N ILE A 82 12.94 7.37 5.60
CA ILE A 82 12.77 6.99 7.02
C ILE A 82 14.11 6.59 7.63
N ALA A 83 14.89 5.74 6.94
CA ALA A 83 16.21 5.32 7.40
C ALA A 83 17.18 6.51 7.57
N SER A 84 17.04 7.56 6.77
CA SER A 84 17.82 8.79 6.89
C SER A 84 17.28 9.81 7.91
N ASN A 85 16.15 9.52 8.55
CA ASN A 85 15.44 10.39 9.49
C ASN A 85 15.10 11.79 8.93
N LYS A 86 14.82 11.86 7.63
CA LYS A 86 14.53 13.11 6.89
C LYS A 86 13.10 13.19 6.37
N ILE A 87 12.23 12.31 6.83
CA ILE A 87 10.85 12.27 6.34
C ILE A 87 10.03 13.38 7.00
N GLU A 88 9.42 14.21 6.17
CA GLU A 88 8.37 15.16 6.57
C GLU A 88 7.01 14.68 6.01
N PRO A 89 5.88 15.06 6.66
CA PRO A 89 4.56 14.60 6.22
C PRO A 89 4.26 14.91 4.75
N GLU A 90 4.71 16.05 4.25
CA GLU A 90 4.49 16.50 2.87
C GLU A 90 5.30 15.68 1.86
N ASN A 91 6.47 15.15 2.25
CA ASN A 91 7.35 14.40 1.36
C ASN A 91 6.75 13.06 0.92
N ILE A 92 5.71 12.57 1.61
CA ILE A 92 5.01 11.33 1.23
C ILE A 92 4.42 11.47 -0.19
N THR A 93 3.92 12.66 -0.53
CA THR A 93 3.28 12.90 -1.84
C THR A 93 4.23 12.71 -3.01
N ASP A 94 5.54 12.87 -2.82
CA ASP A 94 6.55 12.67 -3.86
C ASP A 94 6.69 11.18 -4.25
N TYR A 95 6.22 10.27 -3.40
CA TYR A 95 6.32 8.82 -3.58
C TYR A 95 4.97 8.15 -3.87
N THR A 96 3.89 8.94 -3.95
CA THR A 96 2.55 8.45 -4.22
C THR A 96 2.13 8.69 -5.67
N HIS A 97 1.11 7.96 -6.10
CA HIS A 97 0.42 8.21 -7.36
C HIS A 97 -0.89 8.95 -7.10
N VAL A 98 -1.05 10.11 -7.71
CA VAL A 98 -2.30 10.89 -7.65
C VAL A 98 -3.35 10.23 -8.53
N ILE A 99 -4.48 9.84 -7.93
CA ILE A 99 -5.66 9.30 -8.60
C ILE A 99 -6.66 10.41 -8.89
N PHE A 100 -7.06 11.12 -7.84
CA PHE A 100 -7.87 12.31 -7.95
C PHE A 100 -7.11 13.46 -7.30
N LYS A 101 -6.93 14.52 -8.07
CA LYS A 101 -6.19 15.69 -7.60
C LYS A 101 -6.73 16.17 -6.25
N ASP A 102 -5.83 16.37 -5.31
CA ASP A 102 -6.07 16.90 -3.97
C ASP A 102 -6.91 16.00 -3.03
N THR A 103 -7.44 14.85 -3.50
CA THR A 103 -8.34 14.01 -2.69
C THR A 103 -7.96 12.55 -2.58
N LEU A 104 -7.35 11.91 -3.59
CA LEU A 104 -7.00 10.49 -3.53
C LEU A 104 -5.61 10.21 -4.09
N GLU A 105 -4.77 9.62 -3.27
CA GLU A 105 -3.44 9.17 -3.64
C GLU A 105 -3.23 7.70 -3.25
N VAL A 106 -2.30 7.04 -3.92
CA VAL A 106 -1.93 5.64 -3.68
C VAL A 106 -0.43 5.54 -3.47
N LEU A 107 -0.02 4.93 -2.38
CA LEU A 107 1.34 4.47 -2.13
C LEU A 107 1.43 3.00 -2.54
N ASP A 108 2.17 2.73 -3.61
CA ASP A 108 2.39 1.36 -4.09
C ASP A 108 3.22 0.55 -3.09
N GLY A 109 2.85 -0.72 -2.93
CA GLY A 109 3.60 -1.71 -2.17
C GLY A 109 4.89 -2.15 -2.86
N TYR A 110 5.57 -3.11 -2.23
CA TYR A 110 6.78 -3.70 -2.77
C TYR A 110 6.51 -4.52 -4.04
N MET A 111 7.30 -4.27 -5.08
CA MET A 111 7.26 -5.02 -6.33
C MET A 111 8.56 -5.81 -6.52
N GLU A 112 8.47 -7.06 -6.97
CA GLU A 112 9.63 -7.90 -7.24
C GLU A 112 10.55 -7.26 -8.28
N ASN A 113 11.85 -7.25 -7.97
CA ASN A 113 12.86 -6.90 -8.94
C ASN A 113 13.20 -8.15 -9.78
N PRO A 114 12.97 -8.13 -11.11
CA PRO A 114 13.21 -9.28 -11.97
C PRO A 114 14.68 -9.71 -12.07
N THR A 115 15.61 -8.86 -11.65
CA THR A 115 17.05 -9.18 -11.64
C THR A 115 17.51 -9.92 -10.40
N LYS A 116 16.65 -10.01 -9.35
CA LYS A 116 16.92 -10.67 -8.08
C LYS A 116 16.26 -12.04 -8.01
N THR A 117 16.81 -12.92 -7.19
CA THR A 117 16.16 -14.18 -6.86
C THR A 117 14.90 -13.97 -6.02
N LYS A 118 14.03 -14.96 -5.95
CA LYS A 118 12.82 -14.88 -5.12
C LYS A 118 13.14 -14.71 -3.63
N GLU A 119 14.21 -15.39 -3.16
CA GLU A 119 14.66 -15.29 -1.78
C GLU A 119 15.20 -13.91 -1.45
N GLU A 120 15.92 -13.28 -2.37
CA GLU A 120 16.40 -11.89 -2.22
C GLU A 120 15.23 -10.90 -2.19
N ASN A 121 14.29 -11.02 -3.11
CA ASN A 121 13.09 -10.19 -3.12
C ASN A 121 12.28 -10.32 -1.82
N LEU A 122 12.12 -11.54 -1.30
CA LEU A 122 11.39 -11.76 -0.05
C LEU A 122 12.14 -11.18 1.16
N ARG A 123 13.48 -11.22 1.15
CA ARG A 123 14.29 -10.59 2.20
C ARG A 123 14.19 -9.08 2.16
N ASP A 124 14.24 -8.49 0.97
CA ASP A 124 14.04 -7.06 0.78
C ASP A 124 12.66 -6.62 1.26
N TYR A 125 11.61 -7.36 0.88
CA TYR A 125 10.26 -7.08 1.35
C TYR A 125 10.14 -7.11 2.87
N LYS A 126 10.73 -8.10 3.55
CA LYS A 126 10.72 -8.15 5.02
C LYS A 126 11.39 -6.95 5.65
N THR A 127 12.49 -6.48 5.06
CA THR A 127 13.22 -5.30 5.54
C THR A 127 12.39 -4.03 5.33
N ILE A 128 11.81 -3.88 4.14
CA ILE A 128 11.00 -2.72 3.77
C ILE A 128 9.67 -2.71 4.54
N SER A 129 9.06 -3.87 4.75
CA SER A 129 7.78 -3.96 5.45
C SER A 129 7.85 -3.47 6.91
N ALA A 130 9.01 -3.56 7.54
CA ALA A 130 9.22 -3.07 8.90
C ALA A 130 9.04 -1.54 9.04
N VAL A 131 9.06 -0.79 7.94
CA VAL A 131 8.89 0.68 7.99
C VAL A 131 7.44 1.14 7.85
N TYR A 132 6.48 0.26 7.51
CA TYR A 132 5.07 0.64 7.37
C TYR A 132 4.50 1.39 8.59
N PRO A 133 4.73 0.97 9.86
CA PRO A 133 4.25 1.71 11.01
C PRO A 133 4.74 3.16 11.02
N ALA A 134 6.00 3.41 10.67
CA ALA A 134 6.56 4.76 10.59
C ALA A 134 5.92 5.56 9.44
N ILE A 135 5.72 4.95 8.26
CA ILE A 135 5.02 5.57 7.14
C ILE A 135 3.61 5.99 7.56
N LEU A 136 2.87 5.10 8.22
CA LEU A 136 1.49 5.37 8.65
C LEU A 136 1.42 6.50 9.68
N ASN A 137 2.38 6.58 10.60
CA ASN A 137 2.46 7.69 11.55
C ASN A 137 2.64 9.04 10.85
N VAL A 138 3.51 9.10 9.85
CA VAL A 138 3.76 10.33 9.10
C VAL A 138 2.58 10.64 8.18
N ALA A 139 2.05 9.65 7.46
CA ALA A 139 0.88 9.81 6.59
C ALA A 139 -0.35 10.32 7.36
N ASN A 140 -0.56 9.82 8.57
CA ASN A 140 -1.68 10.24 9.42
C ASN A 140 -1.61 11.72 9.86
N GLN A 141 -0.48 12.39 9.68
CA GLN A 141 -0.34 13.83 9.95
C GLN A 141 -0.76 14.69 8.75
N TYR A 142 -0.74 14.13 7.55
CA TYR A 142 -0.97 14.87 6.32
C TYR A 142 -2.31 14.57 5.63
N TYR A 143 -2.80 13.32 5.74
CA TYR A 143 -4.06 12.88 5.15
C TYR A 143 -5.18 12.85 6.20
N ASP A 144 -6.40 13.15 5.77
CA ASP A 144 -7.59 13.05 6.63
C ASP A 144 -7.89 11.58 6.98
N MET A 145 -7.61 10.68 6.02
CA MET A 145 -7.83 9.25 6.16
C MET A 145 -6.74 8.45 5.45
N VAL A 146 -6.18 7.46 6.14
CA VAL A 146 -5.23 6.50 5.59
C VAL A 146 -5.87 5.12 5.58
N LEU A 147 -6.02 4.53 4.41
CA LEU A 147 -6.60 3.20 4.21
C LEU A 147 -5.47 2.22 3.90
N VAL A 148 -5.36 1.17 4.68
CA VAL A 148 -4.25 0.21 4.56
C VAL A 148 -4.78 -1.14 4.07
N ASP A 149 -4.30 -1.56 2.91
CA ASP A 149 -4.52 -2.90 2.38
C ASP A 149 -3.43 -3.83 2.92
N LEU A 150 -3.78 -4.61 3.95
CA LEU A 150 -2.84 -5.50 4.63
C LEU A 150 -2.80 -6.86 3.97
N SER A 151 -1.65 -7.17 3.41
CA SER A 151 -1.37 -8.52 2.91
C SER A 151 -1.11 -9.50 4.05
N ARG A 152 -1.48 -10.74 3.83
CA ARG A 152 -1.17 -11.86 4.74
C ARG A 152 0.33 -12.21 4.76
N GLU A 153 1.08 -11.90 3.69
CA GLU A 153 2.52 -12.12 3.58
C GLU A 153 3.32 -11.17 4.49
N LEU A 154 2.67 -10.14 5.01
CA LEU A 154 3.28 -9.21 5.96
C LEU A 154 3.67 -9.96 7.25
N ASP A 155 4.85 -9.63 7.77
CA ASP A 155 5.28 -10.16 9.06
C ASP A 155 4.23 -9.96 10.15
N GLU A 156 4.00 -10.97 10.95
CA GLU A 156 2.94 -10.94 11.98
C GLU A 156 3.16 -9.84 13.02
N GLY A 157 4.41 -9.58 13.40
CA GLY A 157 4.75 -8.50 14.33
C GLY A 157 4.37 -7.14 13.76
N VAL A 158 4.76 -6.87 12.52
CA VAL A 158 4.45 -5.62 11.81
C VAL A 158 2.94 -5.48 11.59
N ARG A 159 2.27 -6.56 11.17
CA ARG A 159 0.80 -6.56 11.01
C ARG A 159 0.09 -6.22 12.32
N ASN A 160 0.47 -6.85 13.41
CA ASN A 160 -0.13 -6.60 14.73
C ASN A 160 0.14 -5.17 15.21
N GLU A 161 1.28 -4.59 14.91
CA GLU A 161 1.59 -3.19 15.20
C GLU A 161 0.66 -2.26 14.42
N ILE A 162 0.50 -2.48 13.11
CA ILE A 162 -0.40 -1.68 12.26
C ILE A 162 -1.86 -1.80 12.74
N LEU A 163 -2.32 -3.01 13.07
CA LEU A 163 -3.68 -3.23 13.58
C LEU A 163 -3.93 -2.49 14.91
N LYS A 164 -2.91 -2.37 15.78
CA LYS A 164 -3.01 -1.59 17.03
C LYS A 164 -3.03 -0.08 16.79
N MET A 165 -2.38 0.40 15.73
CA MET A 165 -2.37 1.82 15.36
C MET A 165 -3.68 2.25 14.70
N ALA A 166 -4.40 1.33 14.11
CA ALA A 166 -5.61 1.61 13.37
C ALA A 166 -6.77 2.04 14.27
N THR A 167 -7.51 3.05 13.80
CA THR A 167 -8.76 3.49 14.42
C THR A 167 -9.88 2.48 14.21
N ILE A 168 -9.88 1.85 13.03
CA ILE A 168 -10.87 0.81 12.65
C ILE A 168 -10.12 -0.30 11.92
N ASN A 169 -10.41 -1.54 12.34
CA ASN A 169 -9.93 -2.73 11.66
C ASN A 169 -11.11 -3.44 10.99
N LEU A 170 -11.07 -3.59 9.67
CA LEU A 170 -12.07 -4.26 8.87
C LEU A 170 -11.55 -5.62 8.42
N TYR A 171 -12.11 -6.67 8.96
CA TYR A 171 -11.85 -8.04 8.51
C TYR A 171 -12.75 -8.37 7.33
N ILE A 172 -12.17 -8.71 6.20
CA ILE A 172 -12.89 -9.04 4.97
C ILE A 172 -12.99 -10.56 4.86
N ALA A 173 -14.11 -11.12 5.27
CA ALA A 173 -14.36 -12.55 5.21
C ALA A 173 -14.96 -12.96 3.87
N GLY A 174 -14.56 -14.13 3.36
CA GLY A 174 -15.24 -14.80 2.26
C GLY A 174 -16.60 -15.36 2.70
N GLN A 175 -17.46 -15.72 1.75
CA GLN A 175 -18.78 -16.30 2.04
C GLN A 175 -18.74 -17.79 2.46
N LYS A 176 -17.57 -18.38 2.61
CA LYS A 176 -17.39 -19.77 3.02
C LYS A 176 -17.30 -19.86 4.54
N LEU A 177 -17.96 -20.85 5.15
CA LEU A 177 -17.88 -21.13 6.60
C LEU A 177 -16.42 -21.20 7.07
N ARG A 178 -15.56 -21.83 6.27
CA ARG A 178 -14.13 -21.93 6.58
C ARG A 178 -13.43 -20.57 6.74
N SER A 179 -13.89 -19.51 6.07
CA SER A 179 -13.32 -18.15 6.21
C SER A 179 -13.60 -17.54 7.58
N LEU A 180 -14.62 -18.05 8.30
CA LEU A 180 -14.95 -17.62 9.66
C LEU A 180 -14.08 -18.32 10.71
N ASP A 181 -13.53 -19.50 10.40
CA ASP A 181 -12.67 -20.25 11.33
C ASP A 181 -11.29 -19.60 11.53
N TYR A 182 -10.92 -18.65 10.65
CA TYR A 182 -9.66 -17.90 10.71
C TYR A 182 -9.77 -16.53 11.40
N TYR A 183 -10.99 -16.15 11.78
CA TYR A 183 -11.24 -14.93 12.57
C TYR A 183 -11.08 -15.20 14.04
#